data_7a45dee4ffc730906acfafadaa306f98
#
_entry.id   7a45dee4ffc730906acfafadaa306f98
#
_cell.length_a   1.000
_cell.length_b   1.000
_cell.length_c   1.000
_cell.angle_alpha   90.00
_cell.angle_beta   90.00
_cell.angle_gamma   90.00
#
_symmetry.space_group_name_H-M   'P 1'
#
loop_
_entity.id
_entity.type
_entity.pdbx_description
1 polymer ?
#
loop_
_entity_poly.entity_id
_entity_poly.type
_entity_poly.pdbx_seq_one_letter_code
_entity_poly.pdbx_strand_id
1 'polypeptide(L)'
;MSSICVFGVFVADLCFFADKIPIKGETVLGKNHIVGPGGKGSNQAIAASRLGGNVNFITQIGEEQNAEMALKLYEEAGINTASIVQDPNQSTGVAGIMINEKTGDNAINIVPGAAGSLANKDVDNNIEFL
;
A
#
# COMPACT_ATOMS: atom_id res chain seq x y z
N MET A 1 -18.38 5.58 19.61
CA MET A 1 -18.16 5.58 18.15
C MET A 1 -17.84 4.17 17.70
N SER A 2 -18.42 3.73 16.59
CA SER A 2 -18.11 2.41 16.04
C SER A 2 -16.65 2.41 15.55
N SER A 3 -15.89 1.38 15.91
CA SER A 3 -14.56 1.15 15.36
C SER A 3 -14.66 0.45 14.01
N ILE A 4 -13.77 0.78 13.12
CA ILE A 4 -13.59 0.11 11.82
C ILE A 4 -12.24 -0.58 11.85
N CYS A 5 -12.23 -1.88 11.65
CA CYS A 5 -11.00 -2.64 11.50
C CYS A 5 -10.80 -3.02 10.02
N VAL A 6 -9.68 -2.65 9.47
CA VAL A 6 -9.31 -3.02 8.10
C VAL A 6 -8.16 -4.03 8.17
N PHE A 7 -8.34 -5.18 7.55
CA PHE A 7 -7.30 -6.19 7.34
C PHE A 7 -6.94 -6.20 5.86
N GLY A 8 -5.71 -5.87 5.52
CA GLY A 8 -5.33 -5.78 4.13
C GLY A 8 -3.89 -5.33 3.91
N VAL A 9 -3.54 -5.08 2.67
CA VAL A 9 -2.17 -4.79 2.27
C VAL A 9 -1.92 -3.29 2.09
N PHE A 10 -0.69 -2.90 2.39
CA PHE A 10 -0.03 -1.71 1.88
C PHE A 10 1.02 -2.14 0.84
N VAL A 11 1.10 -1.40 -0.26
CA VAL A 11 2.22 -1.45 -1.20
C VAL A 11 2.61 -0.02 -1.58
N ALA A 12 3.88 0.22 -1.83
CA ALA A 12 4.31 1.47 -2.44
C ALA A 12 4.11 1.39 -3.96
N ASP A 13 3.36 2.32 -4.52
CA ASP A 13 3.12 2.41 -5.96
C ASP A 13 4.23 3.23 -6.63
N LEU A 14 4.94 2.61 -7.58
CA LEU A 14 5.92 3.24 -8.44
C LEU A 14 5.29 3.40 -9.82
N CYS A 15 4.75 4.58 -10.09
CA CYS A 15 4.04 4.89 -11.34
C CYS A 15 4.99 5.52 -12.35
N PHE A 16 5.03 4.99 -13.55
CA PHE A 16 5.82 5.49 -14.66
C PHE A 16 4.89 5.90 -15.81
N PHE A 17 4.99 7.14 -16.24
CA PHE A 17 4.10 7.73 -17.23
C PHE A 17 4.79 7.87 -18.57
N ALA A 18 4.15 7.38 -19.63
CA ALA A 18 4.65 7.45 -20.99
C ALA A 18 3.49 7.51 -22.00
N ASP A 19 3.82 7.73 -23.29
CA ASP A 19 2.83 7.72 -24.36
C ASP A 19 2.31 6.34 -24.73
N LYS A 20 2.97 5.30 -24.24
CA LYS A 20 2.58 3.89 -24.41
C LYS A 20 3.18 3.01 -23.32
N ILE A 21 2.61 1.84 -23.12
CA ILE A 21 3.18 0.78 -22.30
C ILE A 21 4.21 0.02 -23.15
N PRO A 22 5.43 -0.24 -22.63
CA PRO A 22 6.45 -0.98 -23.39
C PRO A 22 6.00 -2.43 -23.62
N ILE A 23 6.27 -2.94 -24.81
CA ILE A 23 6.11 -4.35 -25.13
C ILE A 23 7.40 -5.13 -24.82
N LYS A 24 7.35 -6.45 -24.91
CA LYS A 24 8.51 -7.33 -24.65
C LYS A 24 9.77 -6.87 -25.42
N GLY A 25 10.85 -6.62 -24.68
CA GLY A 25 12.15 -6.23 -25.24
C GLY A 25 12.26 -4.76 -25.64
N GLU A 26 11.21 -3.96 -25.42
CA GLU A 26 11.19 -2.54 -25.76
C GLU A 26 11.60 -1.67 -24.59
N THR A 27 12.31 -0.59 -24.88
CA THR A 27 12.56 0.51 -23.96
C THR A 27 11.77 1.73 -24.41
N VAL A 28 10.94 2.27 -23.51
CA VAL A 28 10.17 3.51 -23.76
C VAL A 28 10.74 4.60 -22.87
N LEU A 29 10.98 5.78 -23.45
CA LEU A 29 11.34 6.96 -22.66
C LEU A 29 10.07 7.54 -22.03
N GLY A 30 9.99 7.44 -20.71
CA GLY A 30 8.90 8.01 -19.95
C GLY A 30 9.02 9.53 -19.78
N LYS A 31 7.96 10.16 -19.35
CA LYS A 31 7.87 11.61 -19.11
C LYS A 31 7.98 11.99 -17.66
N ASN A 32 7.48 11.13 -16.78
CA ASN A 32 7.41 11.37 -15.34
C ASN A 32 7.35 10.06 -14.57
N HIS A 33 7.67 10.11 -13.29
CA HIS A 33 7.38 9.03 -12.35
C HIS A 33 6.91 9.60 -11.01
N ILE A 34 6.10 8.83 -10.32
CA ILE A 34 5.60 9.15 -8.98
C ILE A 34 5.78 7.93 -8.10
N VAL A 35 6.21 8.15 -6.86
CA VAL A 35 6.17 7.13 -5.81
C VAL A 35 5.10 7.56 -4.80
N GLY A 36 4.16 6.69 -4.52
CA GLY A 36 3.07 7.02 -3.61
C GLY A 36 2.52 5.80 -2.88
N PRO A 37 1.61 6.04 -1.93
CA PRO A 37 0.97 4.97 -1.19
C PRO A 37 -0.06 4.25 -2.06
N GLY A 38 -0.10 2.92 -1.95
CA GLY A 38 -1.06 2.07 -2.61
C GLY A 38 -1.51 0.91 -1.71
N GLY A 39 -2.18 -0.05 -2.32
CA GLY A 39 -2.81 -1.15 -1.62
C GLY A 39 -4.29 -0.88 -1.30
N LYS A 40 -5.15 -1.81 -1.69
CA LYS A 40 -6.61 -1.63 -1.56
C LYS A 40 -7.04 -1.53 -0.10
N GLY A 41 -6.45 -2.32 0.79
CA GLY A 41 -6.71 -2.23 2.24
C GLY A 41 -6.29 -0.87 2.81
N SER A 42 -5.09 -0.42 2.48
CA SER A 42 -4.58 0.90 2.87
C SER A 42 -5.50 2.02 2.38
N ASN A 43 -5.91 1.98 1.12
CA ASN A 43 -6.81 3.00 0.56
C ASN A 43 -8.16 3.04 1.27
N GLN A 44 -8.72 1.88 1.64
CA GLN A 44 -9.96 1.78 2.40
C GLN A 44 -9.81 2.36 3.81
N ALA A 45 -8.72 2.00 4.51
CA ALA A 45 -8.44 2.51 5.85
C ALA A 45 -8.31 4.04 5.85
N ILE A 46 -7.57 4.60 4.90
CA ILE A 46 -7.39 6.04 4.78
C ILE A 46 -8.71 6.75 4.45
N ALA A 47 -9.49 6.21 3.51
CA ALA A 47 -10.78 6.80 3.14
C ALA A 47 -11.74 6.81 4.32
N ALA A 48 -11.84 5.70 5.06
CA ALA A 48 -12.69 5.58 6.23
C ALA A 48 -12.29 6.58 7.34
N SER A 49 -10.97 6.70 7.59
CA SER A 49 -10.46 7.63 8.60
C SER A 49 -10.72 9.09 8.22
N ARG A 50 -10.46 9.48 6.98
CA ARG A 50 -10.73 10.83 6.48
C ARG A 50 -12.20 11.22 6.49
N LEU A 51 -13.10 10.23 6.50
CA LEU A 51 -14.54 10.43 6.67
C LEU A 51 -14.96 10.45 8.15
N GLY A 52 -14.02 10.48 9.08
CA GLY A 52 -14.27 10.58 10.51
C GLY A 52 -14.43 9.23 11.24
N GLY A 53 -14.11 8.12 10.58
CA GLY A 53 -14.11 6.79 11.20
C GLY A 53 -12.96 6.63 12.19
N ASN A 54 -13.19 5.89 13.28
CA ASN A 54 -12.13 5.40 14.16
C ASN A 54 -11.57 4.11 13.57
N VAL A 55 -10.38 4.16 12.96
CA VAL A 55 -9.86 3.07 12.13
C VAL A 55 -8.63 2.42 12.77
N ASN A 56 -8.67 1.09 12.87
CA ASN A 56 -7.51 0.23 13.13
C ASN A 56 -7.11 -0.44 11.81
N PHE A 57 -5.82 -0.46 11.50
CA PHE A 57 -5.33 -1.11 10.30
C PHE A 57 -4.36 -2.24 10.62
N ILE A 58 -4.73 -3.46 10.23
CA ILE A 58 -3.91 -4.67 10.38
C ILE A 58 -3.21 -4.91 9.05
N THR A 59 -1.90 -4.78 9.02
CA THR A 59 -1.05 -5.04 7.85
C THR A 59 0.37 -5.39 8.26
N GLN A 60 1.19 -5.80 7.30
CA GLN A 60 2.62 -6.01 7.49
C GLN A 60 3.41 -5.18 6.49
N ILE A 61 4.46 -4.51 6.96
CA ILE A 61 5.41 -3.71 6.20
C ILE A 61 6.84 -4.05 6.64
N GLY A 62 7.82 -3.59 5.90
CA GLY A 62 9.23 -3.66 6.30
C GLY A 62 9.65 -2.53 7.24
N GLU A 63 10.95 -2.20 7.22
CA GLU A 63 11.53 -1.12 8.03
C GLU A 63 12.24 -0.05 7.20
N GLU A 64 12.15 -0.15 5.86
CA GLU A 64 12.80 0.77 4.93
C GLU A 64 11.92 1.99 4.59
N GLN A 65 12.42 2.86 3.71
CA GLN A 65 11.79 4.13 3.36
C GLN A 65 10.31 4.02 2.94
N ASN A 66 9.91 2.94 2.27
CA ASN A 66 8.50 2.75 1.91
C ASN A 66 7.62 2.46 3.13
N ALA A 67 8.18 1.79 4.14
CA ALA A 67 7.50 1.59 5.43
C ALA A 67 7.33 2.92 6.17
N GLU A 68 8.35 3.77 6.19
CA GLU A 68 8.29 5.12 6.78
C GLU A 68 7.21 5.98 6.11
N MET A 69 7.11 5.91 4.78
CA MET A 69 6.05 6.59 4.01
C MET A 69 4.66 6.11 4.44
N ALA A 70 4.47 4.81 4.62
CA ALA A 70 3.20 4.23 5.07
C ALA A 70 2.82 4.73 6.47
N LEU A 71 3.73 4.63 7.43
CA LEU A 71 3.48 5.02 8.82
C LEU A 71 3.16 6.50 8.95
N LYS A 72 3.90 7.35 8.24
CA LYS A 72 3.63 8.79 8.20
C LYS A 72 2.24 9.10 7.65
N LEU A 73 1.85 8.43 6.57
CA LEU A 73 0.52 8.59 5.98
C LEU A 73 -0.59 8.21 6.96
N TYR A 74 -0.41 7.11 7.71
CA TYR A 74 -1.41 6.65 8.67
C TYR A 74 -1.49 7.57 9.89
N GLU A 75 -0.35 8.07 10.37
CA GLU A 75 -0.31 9.08 11.44
C GLU A 75 -1.07 10.35 11.02
N GLU A 76 -0.77 10.89 9.83
CA GLU A 76 -1.45 12.06 9.27
C GLU A 76 -2.96 11.84 9.06
N ALA A 77 -3.35 10.62 8.73
CA ALA A 77 -4.76 10.24 8.57
C ALA A 77 -5.47 9.94 9.90
N GLY A 78 -4.74 9.85 11.01
CA GLY A 78 -5.32 9.50 12.32
C GLY A 78 -5.70 8.03 12.46
N ILE A 79 -5.04 7.13 11.73
CA ILE A 79 -5.26 5.69 11.81
C ILE A 79 -4.46 5.11 12.97
N ASN A 80 -5.07 4.21 13.73
CA ASN A 80 -4.37 3.44 14.75
C ASN A 80 -3.44 2.41 14.09
N THR A 81 -2.14 2.56 14.34
CA THR A 81 -1.07 1.74 13.76
C THR A 81 -0.55 0.64 14.69
N ALA A 82 -1.16 0.46 15.86
CA ALA A 82 -0.71 -0.53 16.85
C ALA A 82 -0.74 -1.99 16.33
N SER A 83 -1.57 -2.26 15.33
CA SER A 83 -1.72 -3.57 14.69
C SER A 83 -0.89 -3.73 13.41
N ILE A 84 -0.03 -2.76 13.10
CA ILE A 84 0.90 -2.85 11.97
C ILE A 84 2.18 -3.54 12.42
N VAL A 85 2.52 -4.64 11.77
CA VAL A 85 3.76 -5.37 12.02
C VAL A 85 4.84 -4.87 11.06
N GLN A 86 5.97 -4.43 11.62
CA GLN A 86 7.19 -4.16 10.85
C GLN A 86 8.10 -5.39 10.92
N ASP A 87 8.29 -6.04 9.77
CA ASP A 87 9.16 -7.22 9.68
C ASP A 87 10.56 -6.80 9.21
N PRO A 88 11.60 -6.93 10.04
CA PRO A 88 12.96 -6.54 9.68
C PRO A 88 13.60 -7.43 8.61
N ASN A 89 13.00 -8.58 8.34
CA ASN A 89 13.52 -9.56 7.38
C ASN A 89 12.85 -9.48 6.00
N GLN A 90 11.86 -8.62 5.84
CA GLN A 90 11.13 -8.45 4.58
C GLN A 90 11.01 -6.97 4.22
N SER A 91 11.09 -6.67 2.93
CA SER A 91 10.80 -5.33 2.43
C SER A 91 9.29 -5.09 2.36
N THR A 92 8.89 -3.85 2.46
CA THR A 92 7.51 -3.43 2.16
C THR A 92 7.14 -3.78 0.72
N GLY A 93 5.90 -4.19 0.48
CA GLY A 93 5.40 -4.48 -0.85
C GLY A 93 5.51 -3.28 -1.80
N VAL A 94 5.76 -3.54 -3.07
CA VAL A 94 5.86 -2.52 -4.11
C VAL A 94 5.05 -2.93 -5.35
N ALA A 95 4.52 -1.96 -6.06
CA ALA A 95 3.88 -2.15 -7.36
C ALA A 95 4.57 -1.26 -8.41
N GLY A 96 5.09 -1.87 -9.47
CA GLY A 96 5.54 -1.15 -10.65
C GLY A 96 4.38 -0.95 -11.61
N ILE A 97 4.00 0.28 -11.88
CA ILE A 97 2.82 0.64 -12.65
C ILE A 97 3.24 1.42 -13.89
N MET A 98 3.05 0.82 -15.07
CA MET A 98 3.26 1.49 -16.35
C MET A 98 1.94 2.09 -16.80
N ILE A 99 1.93 3.39 -17.09
CA ILE A 99 0.72 4.14 -17.45
C ILE A 99 0.88 4.76 -18.83
N ASN A 100 -0.08 4.45 -19.70
CA ASN A 100 -0.26 5.15 -20.97
C ASN A 100 -1.07 6.43 -20.73
N GLU A 101 -0.43 7.59 -20.81
CA GLU A 101 -1.09 8.88 -20.54
C GLU A 101 -2.16 9.24 -21.56
N LYS A 102 -2.06 8.70 -22.79
CA LYS A 102 -3.02 9.02 -23.87
C LYS A 102 -4.35 8.27 -23.73
N THR A 103 -4.29 7.02 -23.24
CA THR A 103 -5.47 6.15 -23.14
C THR A 103 -5.95 5.93 -21.71
N GLY A 104 -5.07 6.17 -20.72
CA GLY A 104 -5.33 5.83 -19.32
C GLY A 104 -5.12 4.36 -18.97
N ASP A 105 -4.73 3.53 -19.95
CA ASP A 105 -4.42 2.12 -19.71
C ASP A 105 -3.19 1.96 -18.82
N ASN A 106 -3.15 0.87 -18.07
CA ASN A 106 -2.01 0.54 -17.24
C ASN A 106 -1.65 -0.94 -17.31
N ALA A 107 -0.42 -1.24 -16.93
CA ALA A 107 0.07 -2.59 -16.66
C ALA A 107 0.82 -2.57 -15.34
N ILE A 108 0.57 -3.55 -14.48
CA ILE A 108 1.02 -3.56 -13.10
C ILE A 108 1.74 -4.87 -12.79
N ASN A 109 2.94 -4.73 -12.18
CA ASN A 109 3.64 -5.83 -11.55
C ASN A 109 3.75 -5.57 -10.04
N ILE A 110 3.27 -6.49 -9.20
CA ILE A 110 3.29 -6.37 -7.75
C ILE A 110 4.26 -7.37 -7.16
N VAL A 111 5.11 -6.88 -6.26
CA VAL A 111 5.89 -7.69 -5.33
C VAL A 111 5.29 -7.49 -3.93
N PRO A 112 4.62 -8.49 -3.35
CA PRO A 112 3.87 -8.31 -2.10
C PRO A 112 4.74 -7.96 -0.89
N GLY A 113 6.00 -8.41 -0.86
CA GLY A 113 6.88 -8.18 0.27
C GLY A 113 6.28 -8.67 1.59
N ALA A 114 6.45 -7.90 2.66
CA ALA A 114 5.93 -8.22 3.98
C ALA A 114 4.40 -8.44 3.98
N ALA A 115 3.66 -7.70 3.17
CA ALA A 115 2.21 -7.88 3.06
C ALA A 115 1.79 -9.27 2.56
N GLY A 116 2.67 -9.97 1.84
CA GLY A 116 2.45 -11.35 1.41
C GLY A 116 2.50 -12.37 2.57
N SER A 117 2.96 -11.97 3.74
CA SER A 117 3.02 -12.81 4.96
C SER A 117 1.80 -12.65 5.86
N LEU A 118 0.83 -11.79 5.50
CA LEU A 118 -0.42 -11.65 6.23
C LEU A 118 -1.15 -12.99 6.33
N ALA A 119 -1.60 -13.34 7.54
CA ALA A 119 -2.22 -14.62 7.84
C ALA A 119 -3.25 -14.49 8.97
N ASN A 120 -3.97 -15.56 9.25
CA ASN A 120 -4.97 -15.61 10.32
C ASN A 120 -4.43 -15.14 11.67
N LYS A 121 -3.16 -15.44 11.99
CA LYS A 121 -2.51 -14.98 13.23
C LYS A 121 -2.53 -13.47 13.41
N ASP A 122 -2.48 -12.70 12.31
CA ASP A 122 -2.50 -11.24 12.38
C ASP A 122 -3.89 -10.73 12.78
N VAL A 123 -4.94 -11.44 12.42
CA VAL A 123 -6.30 -11.18 12.89
C VAL A 123 -6.47 -11.64 14.32
N ASP A 124 -6.05 -12.87 14.63
CA ASP A 124 -6.20 -13.47 15.99
C ASP A 124 -5.49 -12.63 17.05
N ASN A 125 -4.30 -12.10 16.74
CA ASN A 125 -3.53 -11.23 17.64
C ASN A 125 -4.18 -9.86 17.87
N ASN A 126 -5.17 -9.49 17.07
CA ASN A 126 -5.83 -8.18 17.09
C ASN A 126 -7.36 -8.28 17.29
N ILE A 127 -7.82 -9.41 17.83
CA ILE A 127 -9.26 -9.69 17.98
C ILE A 127 -9.99 -8.66 18.86
N GLU A 128 -9.27 -7.96 19.72
CA GLU A 128 -9.80 -6.90 20.57
C GLU A 128 -10.26 -5.66 19.77
N PHE A 129 -9.82 -5.52 18.51
CA PHE A 129 -10.20 -4.44 17.60
C PHE A 129 -11.33 -4.83 16.63
N LEU A 130 -11.78 -6.07 16.68
CA LEU A 130 -12.88 -6.60 15.86
C LEU A 130 -14.21 -6.54 16.63
#